data_4199d818919557f0ab93c3ebaebdba19
#
_entry.id   4199d818919557f0ab93c3ebaebdba19
#
_cell.length_a   1.000
_cell.length_b   1.000
_cell.length_c   1.000
_cell.angle_alpha   90.00
_cell.angle_beta   90.00
_cell.angle_gamma   90.00
#
_symmetry.space_group_name_H-M   'P 1'
#
loop_
_entity.id
_entity.type
_entity.pdbx_description
1 polymer ?
#
loop_
_entity_poly.entity_id
_entity_poly.type
_entity_poly.pdbx_seq_one_letter_code
_entity_poly.pdbx_strand_id
1 'polypeptide(L)'
;MKKFDEYPILAVTSDDESYPFGMRKMSNNSVIYYKGDISLINATKNIAVIGTRKISDRGRKLAYETGCILAKRKITLVNGLALGCDAEAIKGALSEGGKCIAVMPCGLEQVQPRLNYRLAEQILEKGGCMISEYPVGSSIQKYRYVERDKVQSEISQGIMIIEADENSGTMHTAEFAMRQHKRLACYYHKMIELSNGNLLLENSGKAKVIKTQSDLEEFIDIVGEEKEFQQLTLL
;
A
#
# COMPACT_ATOMS: atom_id res chain seq x y z
N MET A 1 -4.87 -3.14 -25.81
CA MET A 1 -4.84 -2.86 -24.36
C MET A 1 -6.26 -2.99 -23.83
N LYS A 2 -6.45 -3.78 -22.78
CA LYS A 2 -7.75 -3.97 -22.13
C LYS A 2 -8.07 -2.73 -21.29
N LYS A 3 -9.27 -2.14 -21.46
CA LYS A 3 -9.69 -0.95 -20.69
C LYS A 3 -10.07 -1.33 -19.25
N PHE A 4 -10.04 -0.39 -18.32
CA PHE A 4 -10.39 -0.60 -16.92
C PHE A 4 -11.75 -1.30 -16.74
N ASP A 5 -12.77 -0.90 -17.52
CA ASP A 5 -14.13 -1.46 -17.44
C ASP A 5 -14.26 -2.89 -17.99
N GLU A 6 -13.27 -3.35 -18.78
CA GLU A 6 -13.23 -4.72 -19.32
C GLU A 6 -12.68 -5.75 -18.31
N TYR A 7 -12.10 -5.30 -17.18
CA TYR A 7 -11.72 -6.18 -16.08
C TYR A 7 -12.94 -6.48 -15.22
N PRO A 8 -13.33 -7.75 -15.04
CA PRO A 8 -14.48 -8.10 -14.21
C PRO A 8 -14.23 -7.72 -12.75
N ILE A 9 -15.30 -7.31 -12.06
CA ILE A 9 -15.31 -7.21 -10.61
C ILE A 9 -15.68 -8.59 -10.09
N LEU A 10 -14.77 -9.19 -9.34
CA LEU A 10 -14.94 -10.50 -8.70
C LEU A 10 -14.97 -10.31 -7.18
N ALA A 11 -15.31 -11.33 -6.43
CA ALA A 11 -15.36 -11.29 -4.99
C ALA A 11 -14.76 -12.57 -4.38
N VAL A 12 -14.13 -12.41 -3.22
CA VAL A 12 -13.69 -13.52 -2.36
C VAL A 12 -14.22 -13.29 -0.94
N THR A 13 -14.54 -14.37 -0.26
CA THR A 13 -15.04 -14.40 1.12
C THR A 13 -13.99 -14.98 2.06
N SER A 14 -14.20 -14.87 3.35
CA SER A 14 -13.29 -15.42 4.37
C SER A 14 -13.05 -16.94 4.23
N ASP A 15 -13.93 -17.66 3.54
CA ASP A 15 -13.83 -19.10 3.34
C ASP A 15 -12.96 -19.46 2.13
N ASP A 16 -12.68 -18.49 1.24
CA ASP A 16 -11.84 -18.70 0.06
C ASP A 16 -10.35 -18.73 0.43
N GLU A 17 -9.57 -19.62 -0.16
CA GLU A 17 -8.12 -19.68 0.06
C GLU A 17 -7.40 -18.39 -0.37
N SER A 18 -7.89 -17.72 -1.39
CA SER A 18 -7.37 -16.45 -1.89
C SER A 18 -7.70 -15.23 -1.01
N TYR A 19 -8.56 -15.39 0.01
CA TYR A 19 -8.88 -14.31 0.93
C TYR A 19 -7.61 -13.84 1.70
N PRO A 20 -7.42 -12.52 1.94
CA PRO A 20 -6.23 -12.00 2.61
C PRO A 20 -6.00 -12.60 4.00
N PHE A 21 -4.86 -13.26 4.22
CA PHE A 21 -4.54 -13.89 5.51
C PHE A 21 -4.53 -12.89 6.67
N GLY A 22 -4.05 -11.67 6.44
CA GLY A 22 -4.03 -10.60 7.44
C GLY A 22 -5.41 -10.18 7.92
N MET A 23 -6.44 -10.39 7.11
CA MET A 23 -7.81 -9.97 7.39
C MET A 23 -8.69 -11.09 7.99
N ARG A 24 -8.30 -12.37 7.88
CA ARG A 24 -9.11 -13.52 8.35
C ARG A 24 -9.46 -13.46 9.83
N LYS A 25 -8.59 -12.88 10.65
CA LYS A 25 -8.78 -12.80 12.12
C LYS A 25 -9.73 -11.70 12.57
N MET A 26 -10.15 -10.80 11.67
CA MET A 26 -10.80 -9.55 12.05
C MET A 26 -12.30 -9.48 11.76
N SER A 27 -12.85 -10.33 10.91
CA SER A 27 -14.28 -10.32 10.65
C SER A 27 -14.84 -11.67 10.16
N ASN A 28 -15.93 -12.10 10.76
CA ASN A 28 -16.75 -13.17 10.22
C ASN A 28 -17.54 -12.62 9.03
N ASN A 29 -17.48 -13.31 7.87
CA ASN A 29 -18.23 -13.01 6.64
C ASN A 29 -17.86 -11.71 5.90
N SER A 30 -16.61 -11.25 5.97
CA SER A 30 -16.19 -10.13 5.11
C SER A 30 -15.98 -10.58 3.67
N VAL A 31 -16.37 -9.70 2.76
CA VAL A 31 -16.21 -9.88 1.32
C VAL A 31 -15.19 -8.87 0.82
N ILE A 32 -14.22 -9.32 0.02
CA ILE A 32 -13.31 -8.45 -0.72
C ILE A 32 -13.67 -8.52 -2.20
N TYR A 33 -14.02 -7.38 -2.76
CA TYR A 33 -14.20 -7.21 -4.20
C TYR A 33 -12.84 -6.90 -4.84
N TYR A 34 -12.59 -7.42 -6.04
CA TYR A 34 -11.31 -7.21 -6.71
C TYR A 34 -11.41 -7.15 -8.23
N LYS A 35 -10.42 -6.51 -8.85
CA LYS A 35 -10.09 -6.56 -10.29
C LYS A 35 -8.63 -6.93 -10.43
N GLY A 36 -8.29 -7.80 -11.37
CA GLY A 36 -6.91 -8.24 -11.61
C GLY A 36 -6.50 -9.49 -10.82
N ASP A 37 -5.25 -9.57 -10.40
CA ASP A 37 -4.66 -10.76 -9.78
C ASP A 37 -4.74 -10.71 -8.25
N ILE A 38 -5.75 -11.36 -7.68
CA ILE A 38 -5.97 -11.43 -6.22
C ILE A 38 -4.86 -12.21 -5.49
N SER A 39 -4.14 -13.10 -6.17
CA SER A 39 -3.08 -13.90 -5.54
C SER A 39 -1.95 -13.05 -4.96
N LEU A 40 -1.75 -11.83 -5.49
CA LEU A 40 -0.76 -10.88 -5.01
C LEU A 40 -0.95 -10.48 -3.54
N ILE A 41 -2.19 -10.52 -3.01
CA ILE A 41 -2.47 -10.12 -1.62
C ILE A 41 -1.78 -11.05 -0.63
N ASN A 42 -1.76 -12.32 -0.95
CA ASN A 42 -1.11 -13.35 -0.12
C ASN A 42 0.34 -13.64 -0.56
N ALA A 43 0.88 -12.87 -1.51
CA ALA A 43 2.27 -12.99 -1.92
C ALA A 43 3.21 -12.73 -0.72
N THR A 44 4.40 -13.27 -0.81
CA THR A 44 5.35 -13.34 0.30
C THR A 44 5.82 -11.98 0.81
N LYS A 45 5.81 -10.94 -0.04
CA LYS A 45 6.36 -9.61 0.31
C LYS A 45 5.50 -8.50 -0.29
N ASN A 46 4.66 -7.89 0.54
CA ASN A 46 3.88 -6.70 0.22
C ASN A 46 4.32 -5.56 1.14
N ILE A 47 4.72 -4.43 0.57
CA ILE A 47 5.07 -3.22 1.32
C ILE A 47 4.13 -2.10 0.92
N ALA A 48 3.46 -1.49 1.90
CA ALA A 48 2.69 -0.28 1.65
C ALA A 48 3.64 0.92 1.53
N VAL A 49 3.49 1.71 0.46
CA VAL A 49 4.21 2.97 0.27
C VAL A 49 3.20 4.09 0.23
N ILE A 50 3.22 4.93 1.25
CA ILE A 50 2.20 5.94 1.52
C ILE A 50 2.81 7.31 1.82
N GLY A 51 1.99 8.34 1.77
CA GLY A 51 2.41 9.68 2.15
C GLY A 51 1.40 10.76 1.76
N THR A 52 1.84 12.01 1.84
CA THR A 52 1.01 13.17 1.58
C THR A 52 0.50 13.23 0.14
N ARG A 53 -0.72 13.76 -0.02
CA ARG A 53 -1.30 14.10 -1.33
C ARG A 53 -0.68 15.37 -1.94
N LYS A 54 -0.12 16.25 -1.09
CA LYS A 54 0.60 17.48 -1.48
C LYS A 54 2.11 17.25 -1.36
N ILE A 55 2.62 16.44 -2.25
CA ILE A 55 4.00 15.97 -2.23
C ILE A 55 4.98 17.09 -2.70
N SER A 56 6.10 17.23 -2.01
CA SER A 56 7.22 18.08 -2.43
C SER A 56 7.96 17.49 -3.64
N ASP A 57 8.78 18.28 -4.33
CA ASP A 57 9.59 17.77 -5.44
C ASP A 57 10.57 16.70 -4.97
N ARG A 58 11.14 16.87 -3.80
CA ARG A 58 12.03 15.86 -3.20
C ARG A 58 11.26 14.59 -2.83
N GLY A 59 10.11 14.74 -2.18
CA GLY A 59 9.23 13.61 -1.86
C GLY A 59 8.79 12.84 -3.10
N ARG A 60 8.48 13.54 -4.20
CA ARG A 60 8.14 12.94 -5.50
C ARG A 60 9.24 12.03 -6.02
N LYS A 61 10.49 12.50 -5.98
CA LYS A 61 11.65 11.72 -6.39
C LYS A 61 11.83 10.48 -5.51
N LEU A 62 11.76 10.64 -4.19
CA LEU A 62 11.90 9.54 -3.24
C LEU A 62 10.79 8.50 -3.38
N ALA A 63 9.53 8.93 -3.58
CA ALA A 63 8.41 8.02 -3.82
C ALA A 63 8.63 7.17 -5.08
N TYR A 64 9.01 7.81 -6.18
CA TYR A 64 9.29 7.14 -7.45
C TYR A 64 10.46 6.14 -7.31
N GLU A 65 11.58 6.57 -6.74
CA GLU A 65 12.76 5.73 -6.51
C GLU A 65 12.45 4.52 -5.60
N THR A 66 11.65 4.75 -4.54
CA THR A 66 11.17 3.66 -3.67
C THR A 66 10.38 2.63 -4.47
N GLY A 67 9.45 3.08 -5.31
CA GLY A 67 8.69 2.18 -6.19
C GLY A 67 9.58 1.36 -7.12
N CYS A 68 10.58 1.99 -7.75
CA CYS A 68 11.56 1.31 -8.60
C CYS A 68 12.34 0.22 -7.83
N ILE A 69 12.79 0.54 -6.61
CA ILE A 69 13.57 -0.39 -5.77
C ILE A 69 12.71 -1.60 -5.38
N LEU A 70 11.47 -1.38 -4.94
CA LEU A 70 10.55 -2.46 -4.60
C LEU A 70 10.30 -3.39 -5.80
N ALA A 71 10.08 -2.84 -6.99
CA ALA A 71 9.88 -3.61 -8.20
C ALA A 71 11.09 -4.49 -8.54
N LYS A 72 12.30 -3.93 -8.51
CA LYS A 72 13.56 -4.67 -8.73
C LYS A 72 13.76 -5.81 -7.72
N ARG A 73 13.27 -5.64 -6.50
CA ARG A 73 13.30 -6.65 -5.43
C ARG A 73 12.10 -7.61 -5.48
N LYS A 74 11.26 -7.53 -6.54
CA LYS A 74 10.04 -8.35 -6.73
C LYS A 74 9.05 -8.25 -5.56
N ILE A 75 8.96 -7.07 -4.95
CA ILE A 75 8.03 -6.76 -3.88
C ILE A 75 6.80 -6.10 -4.47
N THR A 76 5.62 -6.55 -4.06
CA THR A 76 4.37 -5.91 -4.46
C THR A 76 4.17 -4.62 -3.67
N LEU A 77 4.01 -3.51 -4.38
CA LEU A 77 3.70 -2.22 -3.78
C LEU A 77 2.20 -2.15 -3.46
N VAL A 78 1.85 -1.77 -2.25
CA VAL A 78 0.46 -1.57 -1.80
C VAL A 78 0.25 -0.08 -1.50
N ASN A 79 -0.85 0.51 -1.95
CA ASN A 79 -1.31 1.81 -1.46
C ASN A 79 -2.77 2.11 -1.85
N GLY A 80 -3.18 3.35 -1.65
CA GLY A 80 -4.56 3.78 -1.89
C GLY A 80 -4.81 4.50 -3.20
N LEU A 81 -3.87 4.47 -4.13
CA LEU A 81 -3.98 5.16 -5.41
C LEU A 81 -4.27 6.67 -5.25
N ALA A 82 -3.88 7.28 -4.13
CA ALA A 82 -4.08 8.71 -3.88
C ALA A 82 -3.17 9.57 -4.77
N LEU A 83 -3.46 10.88 -4.86
CA LEU A 83 -2.51 11.83 -5.45
C LEU A 83 -1.24 11.90 -4.61
N GLY A 84 -0.16 12.41 -5.18
CA GLY A 84 1.10 12.63 -4.47
C GLY A 84 1.91 11.36 -4.30
N CYS A 85 2.28 10.99 -3.07
CA CYS A 85 3.20 9.90 -2.78
C CYS A 85 2.75 8.56 -3.39
N ASP A 86 1.47 8.21 -3.24
CA ASP A 86 0.94 6.94 -3.75
C ASP A 86 1.12 6.83 -5.27
N ALA A 87 0.69 7.87 -6.00
CA ALA A 87 0.77 7.88 -7.46
C ALA A 87 2.22 7.80 -7.97
N GLU A 88 3.13 8.55 -7.36
CA GLU A 88 4.54 8.56 -7.78
C GLU A 88 5.23 7.21 -7.47
N ALA A 89 4.95 6.60 -6.32
CA ALA A 89 5.48 5.28 -5.98
C ALA A 89 4.98 4.20 -6.97
N ILE A 90 3.68 4.21 -7.32
CA ILE A 90 3.15 3.31 -8.34
C ILE A 90 3.84 3.51 -9.69
N LYS A 91 3.99 4.76 -10.16
CA LYS A 91 4.69 5.06 -11.42
C LYS A 91 6.11 4.47 -11.43
N GLY A 92 6.84 4.62 -10.32
CA GLY A 92 8.17 4.04 -10.16
C GLY A 92 8.13 2.51 -10.22
N ALA A 93 7.21 1.87 -9.52
CA ALA A 93 7.08 0.41 -9.55
C ALA A 93 6.73 -0.10 -10.96
N LEU A 94 5.76 0.51 -11.62
CA LEU A 94 5.32 0.10 -12.96
C LEU A 94 6.39 0.33 -14.05
N SER A 95 7.25 1.35 -13.89
CA SER A 95 8.35 1.60 -14.84
C SER A 95 9.38 0.47 -14.87
N GLU A 96 9.55 -0.24 -13.75
CA GLU A 96 10.44 -1.40 -13.62
C GLU A 96 9.70 -2.75 -13.75
N GLY A 97 8.45 -2.73 -14.26
CA GLY A 97 7.63 -3.94 -14.43
C GLY A 97 7.11 -4.55 -13.12
N GLY A 98 7.16 -3.81 -12.02
CA GLY A 98 6.67 -4.24 -10.70
C GLY A 98 5.16 -4.42 -10.64
N LYS A 99 4.69 -5.11 -9.60
CA LYS A 99 3.28 -5.33 -9.30
C LYS A 99 2.79 -4.36 -8.24
N CYS A 100 1.55 -3.90 -8.39
CA CYS A 100 0.92 -2.99 -7.43
C CYS A 100 -0.47 -3.50 -7.03
N ILE A 101 -0.83 -3.28 -5.76
CA ILE A 101 -2.20 -3.45 -5.26
C ILE A 101 -2.73 -2.07 -4.86
N ALA A 102 -3.85 -1.67 -5.46
CA ALA A 102 -4.55 -0.45 -5.08
C ALA A 102 -5.77 -0.77 -4.22
N VAL A 103 -5.82 -0.24 -3.00
CA VAL A 103 -6.95 -0.41 -2.07
C VAL A 103 -7.88 0.77 -2.20
N MET A 104 -9.15 0.53 -2.54
CA MET A 104 -10.11 1.57 -2.88
C MET A 104 -11.13 1.81 -1.76
N PRO A 105 -11.56 3.08 -1.51
CA PRO A 105 -12.56 3.43 -0.50
C PRO A 105 -14.00 3.38 -1.03
N CYS A 106 -14.24 2.74 -2.18
CA CYS A 106 -15.51 2.71 -2.90
C CYS A 106 -15.61 1.46 -3.77
N GLY A 107 -16.75 1.24 -4.39
CA GLY A 107 -16.92 0.15 -5.36
C GLY A 107 -15.97 0.28 -6.55
N LEU A 108 -15.55 -0.85 -7.12
CA LEU A 108 -14.52 -0.94 -8.16
C LEU A 108 -15.05 -0.63 -9.58
N GLU A 109 -16.27 -0.17 -9.74
CA GLU A 109 -16.80 0.40 -10.99
C GLU A 109 -16.23 1.80 -11.25
N GLN A 110 -15.59 2.41 -10.25
CA GLN A 110 -15.01 3.75 -10.34
C GLN A 110 -13.59 3.80 -9.78
N VAL A 111 -12.81 4.79 -10.24
CA VAL A 111 -11.47 5.09 -9.73
C VAL A 111 -11.48 6.41 -8.97
N GLN A 112 -10.92 6.40 -7.77
CA GLN A 112 -10.75 7.59 -6.95
C GLN A 112 -9.30 7.77 -6.49
N PRO A 113 -8.72 8.95 -6.76
CA PRO A 113 -9.27 10.08 -7.53
C PRO A 113 -9.33 9.78 -9.04
N ARG A 114 -10.29 10.39 -9.75
CA ARG A 114 -10.44 10.21 -11.22
C ARG A 114 -9.18 10.58 -12.00
N LEU A 115 -8.35 11.48 -11.48
CA LEU A 115 -7.07 11.85 -12.10
C LEU A 115 -6.11 10.67 -12.23
N ASN A 116 -6.24 9.65 -11.38
CA ASN A 116 -5.41 8.46 -11.41
C ASN A 116 -6.05 7.29 -12.21
N TYR A 117 -7.11 7.56 -13.01
CA TYR A 117 -7.78 6.53 -13.80
C TYR A 117 -6.80 5.77 -14.72
N ARG A 118 -5.94 6.50 -15.43
CA ARG A 118 -4.93 5.88 -16.31
C ARG A 118 -3.90 5.06 -15.52
N LEU A 119 -3.58 5.48 -14.30
CA LEU A 119 -2.67 4.74 -13.44
C LEU A 119 -3.32 3.44 -12.95
N ALA A 120 -4.63 3.44 -12.66
CA ALA A 120 -5.40 2.24 -12.35
C ALA A 120 -5.40 1.24 -13.51
N GLU A 121 -5.61 1.71 -14.75
CA GLU A 121 -5.49 0.87 -15.95
C GLU A 121 -4.11 0.22 -16.04
N GLN A 122 -3.04 1.00 -15.87
CA GLN A 122 -1.67 0.50 -15.93
C GLN A 122 -1.37 -0.55 -14.85
N ILE A 123 -1.91 -0.38 -13.62
CA ILE A 123 -1.80 -1.40 -12.57
C ILE A 123 -2.35 -2.72 -13.07
N LEU A 124 -3.57 -2.73 -13.61
CA LEU A 124 -4.23 -3.95 -14.09
C LEU A 124 -3.54 -4.54 -15.31
N GLU A 125 -3.12 -3.72 -16.27
CA GLU A 125 -2.39 -4.15 -17.47
C GLU A 125 -1.05 -4.83 -17.14
N LYS A 126 -0.37 -4.37 -16.11
CA LYS A 126 0.88 -4.97 -15.62
C LYS A 126 0.64 -6.18 -14.71
N GLY A 127 -0.60 -6.66 -14.59
CA GLY A 127 -0.98 -7.81 -13.78
C GLY A 127 -0.98 -7.52 -12.28
N GLY A 128 -1.30 -6.30 -11.90
CA GLY A 128 -1.59 -5.89 -10.53
C GLY A 128 -3.03 -6.19 -10.13
N CYS A 129 -3.44 -5.66 -8.98
CA CYS A 129 -4.76 -5.86 -8.41
C CYS A 129 -5.35 -4.56 -7.87
N MET A 130 -6.65 -4.40 -7.98
CA MET A 130 -7.42 -3.40 -7.24
C MET A 130 -8.39 -4.12 -6.32
N ILE A 131 -8.49 -3.69 -5.07
CA ILE A 131 -9.36 -4.30 -4.07
C ILE A 131 -10.22 -3.28 -3.34
N SER A 132 -11.37 -3.73 -2.84
CA SER A 132 -12.28 -2.94 -2.02
C SER A 132 -13.12 -3.83 -1.11
N GLU A 133 -13.45 -3.34 0.09
CA GLU A 133 -14.46 -3.96 0.96
C GLU A 133 -15.90 -3.56 0.57
N TYR A 134 -16.06 -2.70 -0.45
CA TYR A 134 -17.36 -2.12 -0.81
C TYR A 134 -17.90 -2.69 -2.11
N PRO A 135 -19.19 -3.10 -2.12
CA PRO A 135 -19.83 -3.57 -3.34
C PRO A 135 -20.01 -2.45 -4.38
N VAL A 136 -20.28 -2.86 -5.60
CA VAL A 136 -20.65 -1.96 -6.72
C VAL A 136 -21.79 -1.03 -6.30
N GLY A 137 -21.72 0.23 -6.72
CA GLY A 137 -22.71 1.27 -6.35
C GLY A 137 -22.45 1.94 -5.01
N SER A 138 -21.42 1.54 -4.28
CA SER A 138 -21.07 2.16 -3.01
C SER A 138 -20.53 3.57 -3.18
N SER A 139 -21.23 4.55 -2.60
CA SER A 139 -20.81 5.96 -2.61
C SER A 139 -19.57 6.19 -1.75
N ILE A 140 -18.81 7.24 -2.09
CA ILE A 140 -17.62 7.62 -1.32
C ILE A 140 -18.06 8.34 -0.04
N GLN A 141 -17.51 7.89 1.09
CA GLN A 141 -17.70 8.49 2.40
C GLN A 141 -16.33 8.78 3.04
N LYS A 142 -16.24 9.85 3.82
CA LYS A 142 -14.95 10.24 4.45
C LYS A 142 -14.35 9.14 5.34
N TYR A 143 -15.18 8.46 6.12
CA TYR A 143 -14.71 7.40 7.03
C TYR A 143 -14.14 6.20 6.29
N ARG A 144 -14.59 5.91 5.05
CA ARG A 144 -14.09 4.80 4.24
C ARG A 144 -12.63 4.94 3.84
N TYR A 145 -12.10 6.16 3.80
CA TYR A 145 -10.66 6.35 3.60
C TYR A 145 -9.86 5.81 4.79
N VAL A 146 -10.36 5.98 6.02
CA VAL A 146 -9.71 5.46 7.23
C VAL A 146 -9.82 3.93 7.29
N GLU A 147 -10.98 3.37 6.95
CA GLU A 147 -11.16 1.91 6.86
C GLU A 147 -10.24 1.30 5.81
N ARG A 148 -10.15 1.90 4.63
CA ARG A 148 -9.23 1.51 3.58
C ARG A 148 -7.76 1.56 4.03
N ASP A 149 -7.36 2.57 4.80
CA ASP A 149 -5.99 2.70 5.33
C ASP A 149 -5.65 1.54 6.28
N LYS A 150 -6.64 1.05 7.04
CA LYS A 150 -6.51 -0.16 7.85
C LYS A 150 -6.25 -1.39 6.97
N VAL A 151 -7.02 -1.58 5.89
CA VAL A 151 -6.82 -2.68 4.94
C VAL A 151 -5.43 -2.65 4.32
N GLN A 152 -4.92 -1.47 3.94
CA GLN A 152 -3.54 -1.35 3.43
C GLN A 152 -2.52 -1.89 4.42
N SER A 153 -2.68 -1.57 5.71
CA SER A 153 -1.79 -2.09 6.76
C SER A 153 -1.94 -3.60 6.92
N GLU A 154 -3.16 -4.14 6.89
CA GLU A 154 -3.45 -5.56 7.10
C GLU A 154 -2.82 -6.46 6.04
N ILE A 155 -2.89 -6.05 4.76
CA ILE A 155 -2.36 -6.84 3.63
C ILE A 155 -0.85 -6.61 3.39
N SER A 156 -0.21 -5.72 4.15
CA SER A 156 1.22 -5.42 4.03
C SER A 156 2.02 -6.00 5.18
N GLN A 157 3.26 -6.41 4.92
CA GLN A 157 4.21 -6.86 5.94
C GLN A 157 4.99 -5.68 6.52
N GLY A 158 5.15 -4.60 5.76
CA GLY A 158 5.79 -3.36 6.20
C GLY A 158 5.15 -2.14 5.58
N ILE A 159 5.34 -1.00 6.24
CA ILE A 159 4.82 0.29 5.79
C ILE A 159 5.97 1.27 5.64
N MET A 160 6.12 1.84 4.46
CA MET A 160 7.09 2.88 4.14
C MET A 160 6.39 4.22 3.97
N ILE A 161 6.75 5.19 4.78
CA ILE A 161 6.23 6.56 4.74
C ILE A 161 7.23 7.46 4.02
N ILE A 162 6.79 8.07 2.93
CA ILE A 162 7.62 8.97 2.14
C ILE A 162 7.68 10.34 2.84
N GLU A 163 6.56 11.04 2.88
CA GLU A 163 6.42 12.39 3.38
C GLU A 163 5.04 12.53 4.04
N ALA A 164 5.00 12.99 5.28
CA ALA A 164 3.77 13.10 6.05
C ALA A 164 3.75 14.34 6.95
N ASP A 165 2.59 14.98 7.05
CA ASP A 165 2.27 15.93 8.10
C ASP A 165 1.72 15.18 9.32
N GLU A 166 1.93 15.72 10.52
CA GLU A 166 1.51 15.11 11.80
C GLU A 166 0.01 14.82 11.89
N ASN A 167 -0.83 15.67 11.30
CA ASN A 167 -2.29 15.56 11.31
C ASN A 167 -2.86 14.96 10.01
N SER A 168 -2.10 14.11 9.33
CA SER A 168 -2.49 13.55 8.03
C SER A 168 -3.09 12.15 8.13
N GLY A 169 -3.87 11.76 7.09
CA GLY A 169 -4.35 10.38 6.95
C GLY A 169 -3.22 9.35 6.90
N THR A 170 -2.03 9.72 6.44
CA THR A 170 -0.83 8.87 6.47
C THR A 170 -0.48 8.42 7.89
N MET A 171 -0.66 9.30 8.88
CA MET A 171 -0.39 8.96 10.28
C MET A 171 -1.41 7.96 10.85
N HIS A 172 -2.66 7.95 10.36
CA HIS A 172 -3.63 6.89 10.72
C HIS A 172 -3.14 5.51 10.25
N THR A 173 -2.62 5.41 9.02
CA THR A 173 -2.04 4.14 8.54
C THR A 173 -0.84 3.73 9.39
N ALA A 174 0.03 4.67 9.78
CA ALA A 174 1.15 4.41 10.67
C ALA A 174 0.69 3.89 12.04
N GLU A 175 -0.37 4.47 12.62
CA GLU A 175 -0.96 4.01 13.88
C GLU A 175 -1.54 2.60 13.76
N PHE A 176 -2.26 2.29 12.67
CA PHE A 176 -2.74 0.93 12.42
C PHE A 176 -1.57 -0.06 12.34
N ALA A 177 -0.54 0.28 11.59
CA ALA A 177 0.66 -0.54 11.49
C ALA A 177 1.30 -0.81 12.85
N MET A 178 1.44 0.20 13.69
CA MET A 178 1.97 0.06 15.05
C MET A 178 1.11 -0.85 15.93
N ARG A 179 -0.22 -0.71 15.87
CA ARG A 179 -1.16 -1.58 16.62
C ARG A 179 -1.15 -3.02 16.13
N GLN A 180 -0.85 -3.22 14.86
CA GLN A 180 -0.73 -4.54 14.22
C GLN A 180 0.70 -5.11 14.28
N HIS A 181 1.61 -4.45 15.01
CA HIS A 181 3.02 -4.82 15.13
C HIS A 181 3.76 -4.96 13.79
N LYS A 182 3.34 -4.19 12.77
CA LYS A 182 4.00 -4.17 11.46
C LYS A 182 5.30 -3.38 11.51
N ARG A 183 6.26 -3.77 10.68
CA ARG A 183 7.48 -2.99 10.48
C ARG A 183 7.16 -1.64 9.84
N LEU A 184 7.68 -0.58 10.40
CA LEU A 184 7.45 0.79 9.94
C LEU A 184 8.77 1.45 9.58
N ALA A 185 8.83 2.15 8.46
CA ALA A 185 9.94 3.00 8.07
C ALA A 185 9.45 4.37 7.58
N CYS A 186 10.27 5.39 7.72
CA CYS A 186 10.01 6.70 7.16
C CYS A 186 11.30 7.34 6.66
N TYR A 187 11.21 8.19 5.63
CA TYR A 187 12.35 9.00 5.24
C TYR A 187 12.70 10.01 6.33
N TYR A 188 14.01 10.26 6.46
CA TYR A 188 14.54 11.24 7.40
C TYR A 188 13.92 12.62 7.17
N HIS A 189 13.40 13.25 8.23
CA HIS A 189 12.63 14.48 8.11
C HIS A 189 13.36 15.61 7.39
N LYS A 190 14.71 15.73 7.51
CA LYS A 190 15.51 16.76 6.81
C LYS A 190 15.71 16.51 5.32
N MET A 191 15.23 15.38 4.79
CA MET A 191 15.31 15.08 3.35
C MET A 191 14.07 15.55 2.57
N ILE A 192 13.02 15.99 3.25
CA ILE A 192 11.70 16.30 2.70
C ILE A 192 11.18 17.60 3.31
N GLU A 193 10.17 18.21 2.68
CA GLU A 193 9.66 19.53 3.09
C GLU A 193 8.54 19.43 4.13
N LEU A 194 7.50 18.61 3.88
CA LEU A 194 6.38 18.40 4.80
C LEU A 194 6.67 17.19 5.70
N SER A 195 7.37 17.42 6.78
CA SER A 195 8.08 16.39 7.51
C SER A 195 7.75 16.26 8.99
N ASN A 196 6.75 16.98 9.51
CA ASN A 196 6.40 16.93 10.93
C ASN A 196 5.97 15.52 11.37
N GLY A 197 5.21 14.80 10.52
CA GLY A 197 4.85 13.40 10.76
C GLY A 197 6.07 12.48 10.76
N ASN A 198 7.00 12.68 9.80
CA ASN A 198 8.26 11.91 9.77
C ASN A 198 9.11 12.16 11.01
N LEU A 199 9.20 13.42 11.48
CA LEU A 199 9.92 13.78 12.70
C LEU A 199 9.30 13.12 13.94
N LEU A 200 7.97 13.07 14.04
CA LEU A 200 7.30 12.37 15.13
C LEU A 200 7.59 10.87 15.13
N LEU A 201 7.59 10.24 13.95
CA LEU A 201 7.92 8.81 13.81
C LEU A 201 9.38 8.53 14.17
N GLU A 202 10.31 9.38 13.74
CA GLU A 202 11.71 9.30 14.12
C GLU A 202 11.89 9.40 15.64
N ASN A 203 11.31 10.44 16.26
CA ASN A 203 11.42 10.67 17.72
C ASN A 203 10.75 9.57 18.53
N SER A 204 9.74 8.90 18.02
CA SER A 204 9.07 7.79 18.69
C SER A 204 9.93 6.53 18.80
N GLY A 205 10.98 6.40 17.98
CA GLY A 205 11.79 5.19 17.84
C GLY A 205 11.04 3.98 17.28
N LYS A 206 9.81 4.17 16.77
CA LYS A 206 8.95 3.08 16.28
C LYS A 206 9.09 2.84 14.76
N ALA A 207 9.76 3.74 14.05
CA ALA A 207 10.00 3.63 12.63
C ALA A 207 11.51 3.60 12.35
N LYS A 208 11.93 2.73 11.42
CA LYS A 208 13.27 2.79 10.86
C LYS A 208 13.41 4.07 10.02
N VAL A 209 14.40 4.88 10.33
CA VAL A 209 14.68 6.12 9.59
C VAL A 209 15.54 5.82 8.37
N ILE A 210 15.05 6.19 7.19
CA ILE A 210 15.74 5.98 5.92
C ILE A 210 16.49 7.25 5.54
N LYS A 211 17.80 7.21 5.52
CA LYS A 211 18.71 8.28 5.09
C LYS A 211 19.42 7.97 3.79
N THR A 212 19.61 6.69 3.51
CA THR A 212 20.33 6.16 2.35
C THR A 212 19.55 5.07 1.65
N GLN A 213 19.95 4.71 0.44
CA GLN A 213 19.40 3.55 -0.25
C GLN A 213 19.66 2.25 0.54
N SER A 214 20.82 2.13 1.18
CA SER A 214 21.16 0.96 2.01
C SER A 214 20.18 0.78 3.18
N ASP A 215 19.74 1.87 3.82
CA ASP A 215 18.74 1.79 4.90
C ASP A 215 17.39 1.26 4.39
N LEU A 216 17.01 1.66 3.16
CA LEU A 216 15.79 1.16 2.53
C LEU A 216 15.91 -0.33 2.19
N GLU A 217 17.03 -0.76 1.63
CA GLU A 217 17.29 -2.17 1.31
C GLU A 217 17.30 -3.04 2.57
N GLU A 218 17.91 -2.59 3.65
CA GLU A 218 17.88 -3.26 4.96
C GLU A 218 16.44 -3.35 5.51
N PHE A 219 15.63 -2.29 5.38
CA PHE A 219 14.22 -2.35 5.77
C PHE A 219 13.46 -3.41 4.98
N ILE A 220 13.67 -3.47 3.67
CA ILE A 220 13.06 -4.46 2.79
C ILE A 220 13.45 -5.89 3.19
N ASP A 221 14.71 -6.11 3.54
CA ASP A 221 15.21 -7.43 3.95
C ASP A 221 14.56 -7.89 5.25
N ILE A 222 14.52 -7.04 6.28
CA ILE A 222 13.88 -7.32 7.57
C ILE A 222 12.38 -7.63 7.40
N VAL A 223 11.67 -6.89 6.53
CA VAL A 223 10.25 -7.17 6.23
C VAL A 223 10.06 -8.55 5.60
N GLY A 224 11.06 -9.01 4.83
CA GLY A 224 11.02 -10.32 4.15
C GLY A 224 11.17 -11.52 5.07
N GLU A 225 11.96 -11.40 6.13
CA GLU A 225 12.32 -12.51 7.02
C GLU A 225 11.17 -12.98 7.92
N GLU A 226 10.27 -12.11 8.33
CA GLU A 226 9.17 -12.47 9.27
C GLU A 226 8.14 -13.47 8.69
N LYS A 227 7.94 -13.51 7.38
CA LYS A 227 6.98 -14.45 6.78
C LYS A 227 7.53 -15.88 6.67
N GLU A 228 8.82 -16.05 6.50
CA GLU A 228 9.45 -17.37 6.52
C GLU A 228 9.30 -18.02 7.89
N PHE A 229 9.44 -17.27 8.99
CA PHE A 229 9.25 -17.76 10.35
C PHE A 229 7.79 -18.14 10.65
N GLN A 230 6.81 -17.37 10.17
CA GLN A 230 5.39 -17.69 10.39
C GLN A 230 4.90 -18.90 9.59
N GLN A 231 5.44 -19.17 8.40
CA GLN A 231 5.14 -20.37 7.64
C GLN A 231 5.74 -21.63 8.25
N LEU A 232 6.94 -21.54 8.84
CA LEU A 232 7.59 -22.68 9.52
C LEU A 232 6.92 -23.05 10.85
N THR A 233 6.18 -22.15 11.47
CA THR A 233 5.50 -22.39 12.77
C THR A 233 4.08 -22.96 12.57
N LEU A 234 3.58 -23.02 11.33
CA LEU A 234 2.26 -23.56 10.98
C LEU A 234 2.32 -24.97 10.36
N LEU A 235 3.51 -25.55 10.23
CA LEU A 235 3.80 -26.94 9.85
C LEU A 235 4.20 -27.74 11.07
#